data_aa1079f81eb74a49846c5c71dbadc50a
#
_entry.id   aa1079f81eb74a49846c5c71dbadc50a
#
_cell.length_a   1.000
_cell.length_b   1.000
_cell.length_c   1.000
_cell.angle_alpha   90.00
_cell.angle_beta   90.00
_cell.angle_gamma   90.00
#
_symmetry.space_group_name_H-M   'P 1'
#
loop_
_entity.id
_entity.type
_entity.pdbx_description
1 polymer ?
#
loop_
_entity_poly.entity_id
_entity_poly.type
_entity_poly.pdbx_seq_one_letter_code
_entity_poly.pdbx_strand_id
1 'polypeptide(L)'
;MCPIETPEGPNIGLISYLASFARINKYGFIEAPYRKIDKETGVVTDEVVYMTADVEDNYAVAQANEPLDENGRFVHSRVVGRYRDEFVEYSPERFDFMDVSPKMVVSVATAMIPFLENDDANRALMGANMQRQAVPLLRSEAPIVGTGMEYKAGTDSGVCILAEEDGIVMSVDARNIRVQYDSGRVQDFEVIKFLRSNQGTCINQRPIVSRGQRVKKGEVLADGPATENGEVALGKNALIGFMTWEGYNYEDA
;
A
#
# COMPACT_ATOMS: atom_id res chain seq x y z
N MET A 1 13.48 1.32 3.05
CA MET A 1 13.47 1.86 1.65
C MET A 1 13.10 0.75 0.70
N CYS A 2 12.32 1.02 -0.36
CA CYS A 2 11.94 0.00 -1.34
C CYS A 2 13.14 -0.37 -2.23
N PRO A 3 13.45 -1.66 -2.41
CA PRO A 3 14.56 -2.09 -3.27
C PRO A 3 14.22 -2.11 -4.76
N ILE A 4 12.92 -2.00 -5.10
CA ILE A 4 12.44 -2.13 -6.48
C ILE A 4 12.11 -0.75 -7.07
N GLU A 5 11.37 0.10 -6.36
CA GLU A 5 10.95 1.40 -6.87
C GLU A 5 12.09 2.41 -6.84
N THR A 6 12.66 2.69 -8.01
CA THR A 6 13.67 3.72 -8.25
C THR A 6 13.51 4.20 -9.70
N PRO A 7 13.87 5.45 -10.04
CA PRO A 7 13.84 5.91 -11.43
C PRO A 7 14.76 5.08 -12.33
N GLU A 8 14.40 4.97 -13.59
CA GLU A 8 15.30 4.48 -14.65
C GLU A 8 16.22 5.60 -15.14
N GLY A 9 17.41 5.25 -15.60
CA GLY A 9 18.37 6.18 -16.17
C GLY A 9 19.40 6.72 -15.16
N PRO A 10 19.92 7.96 -15.34
CA PRO A 10 21.07 8.47 -14.57
C PRO A 10 20.83 8.55 -13.06
N ASN A 11 19.59 8.66 -12.64
CA ASN A 11 19.21 8.79 -11.23
C ASN A 11 18.89 7.44 -10.55
N ILE A 12 19.15 6.32 -11.21
CA ILE A 12 18.90 4.99 -10.64
C ILE A 12 19.66 4.81 -9.33
N GLY A 13 18.95 4.37 -8.29
CA GLY A 13 19.52 4.17 -6.95
C GLY A 13 19.81 5.46 -6.16
N LEU A 14 19.84 6.63 -6.79
CA LEU A 14 20.03 7.91 -6.11
C LEU A 14 18.70 8.46 -5.54
N ILE A 15 17.60 8.19 -6.21
CA ILE A 15 16.26 8.52 -5.74
C ILE A 15 15.59 7.21 -5.34
N SER A 16 15.14 7.15 -4.09
CA SER A 16 14.49 5.97 -3.51
C SER A 16 13.17 6.36 -2.87
N TYR A 17 12.31 5.37 -2.65
CA TYR A 17 10.98 5.55 -2.08
C TYR A 17 10.86 4.84 -0.75
N LEU A 18 10.12 5.46 0.17
CA LEU A 18 9.87 4.92 1.50
C LEU A 18 9.08 3.60 1.39
N ALA A 19 9.47 2.60 2.17
CA ALA A 19 8.72 1.36 2.27
C ALA A 19 7.37 1.59 2.99
N SER A 20 6.38 0.76 2.69
CA SER A 20 4.99 0.95 3.12
C SER A 20 4.79 0.99 4.64
N PHE A 21 5.62 0.26 5.39
CA PHE A 21 5.56 0.23 6.86
C PHE A 21 6.51 1.20 7.55
N ALA A 22 7.44 1.81 6.79
CA ALA A 22 8.42 2.74 7.34
C ALA A 22 7.79 4.10 7.64
N ARG A 23 8.35 4.80 8.60
CA ARG A 23 8.00 6.17 8.93
C ARG A 23 9.25 7.02 9.17
N ILE A 24 9.08 8.33 9.18
CA ILE A 24 10.14 9.27 9.53
C ILE A 24 9.91 9.74 10.96
N ASN A 25 10.93 9.63 11.81
CA ASN A 25 10.86 10.08 13.18
C ASN A 25 11.00 11.61 13.30
N LYS A 26 10.86 12.14 14.53
CA LYS A 26 10.97 13.57 14.82
C LYS A 26 12.34 14.20 14.50
N TYR A 27 13.36 13.39 14.33
CA TYR A 27 14.73 13.81 13.98
C TYR A 27 15.03 13.71 12.47
N GLY A 28 14.09 13.20 11.67
CA GLY A 28 14.25 13.02 10.23
C GLY A 28 14.85 11.66 9.81
N PHE A 29 15.05 10.72 10.74
CA PHE A 29 15.54 9.38 10.44
C PHE A 29 14.38 8.43 10.10
N ILE A 30 14.67 7.46 9.23
CA ILE A 30 13.71 6.41 8.85
C ILE A 30 13.68 5.35 9.95
N GLU A 31 12.49 4.98 10.37
CA GLU A 31 12.23 3.89 11.31
C GLU A 31 11.34 2.83 10.65
N ALA A 32 11.56 1.58 11.04
CA ALA A 32 10.73 0.44 10.66
C ALA A 32 10.14 -0.24 11.90
N PRO A 33 8.95 -0.88 11.76
CA PRO A 33 8.31 -1.57 12.88
C PRO A 33 8.84 -3.00 13.03
N TYR A 34 9.01 -3.44 14.28
CA TYR A 34 9.39 -4.79 14.65
C TYR A 34 8.54 -5.28 15.81
N ARG A 35 8.17 -6.56 15.80
CA ARG A 35 7.47 -7.21 16.91
C ARG A 35 8.49 -7.65 17.93
N LYS A 36 8.26 -7.33 19.20
CA LYS A 36 9.14 -7.70 20.30
C LYS A 36 8.96 -9.15 20.68
N ILE A 37 10.05 -9.84 20.98
CA ILE A 37 10.06 -11.19 21.55
C ILE A 37 10.32 -11.09 23.05
N ASP A 38 9.46 -11.70 23.84
CA ASP A 38 9.65 -11.82 25.27
C ASP A 38 10.72 -12.89 25.55
N LYS A 39 11.83 -12.46 26.13
CA LYS A 39 12.97 -13.36 26.44
C LYS A 39 12.70 -14.41 27.50
N GLU A 40 11.75 -14.16 28.40
CA GLU A 40 11.43 -15.09 29.47
C GLU A 40 10.55 -16.24 28.98
N THR A 41 9.59 -15.92 28.14
CA THR A 41 8.60 -16.89 27.65
C THR A 41 8.90 -17.41 26.24
N GLY A 42 9.77 -16.72 25.47
CA GLY A 42 10.06 -17.02 24.07
C GLY A 42 8.89 -16.74 23.12
N VAL A 43 7.93 -15.91 23.54
CA VAL A 43 6.72 -15.58 22.79
C VAL A 43 6.93 -14.29 21.98
N VAL A 44 6.55 -14.32 20.70
CA VAL A 44 6.46 -13.13 19.85
C VAL A 44 5.22 -12.35 20.27
N THR A 45 5.42 -11.16 20.81
CA THR A 45 4.32 -10.32 21.32
C THR A 45 3.68 -9.48 20.21
N ASP A 46 2.53 -8.88 20.48
CA ASP A 46 1.90 -7.89 19.60
C ASP A 46 2.44 -6.47 19.84
N GLU A 47 3.39 -6.31 20.77
CA GLU A 47 4.07 -5.04 20.99
C GLU A 47 4.96 -4.71 19.78
N VAL A 48 4.65 -3.60 19.09
CA VAL A 48 5.42 -3.13 17.95
C VAL A 48 6.31 -1.97 18.36
N VAL A 49 7.61 -2.14 18.14
CA VAL A 49 8.62 -1.13 18.41
C VAL A 49 9.18 -0.60 17.09
N TYR A 50 9.23 0.72 16.94
CA TYR A 50 9.87 1.35 15.79
C TYR A 50 11.33 1.64 16.10
N MET A 51 12.21 1.18 15.22
CA MET A 51 13.65 1.35 15.37
C MET A 51 14.28 1.90 14.09
N THR A 52 15.30 2.72 14.26
CA THR A 52 16.22 3.13 13.20
C THR A 52 17.25 2.02 12.94
N ALA A 53 17.94 2.06 11.81
CA ALA A 53 18.90 1.01 11.42
C ALA A 53 20.05 0.84 12.43
N ASP A 54 20.58 1.95 12.97
CA ASP A 54 21.65 1.94 13.97
C ASP A 54 21.25 1.28 15.30
N VAL A 55 19.98 1.36 15.64
CA VAL A 55 19.41 0.68 16.83
C VAL A 55 19.17 -0.79 16.51
N GLU A 56 18.60 -1.09 15.33
CA GLU A 56 18.30 -2.45 14.89
C GLU A 56 19.55 -3.32 14.77
N ASP A 57 20.68 -2.77 14.34
CA ASP A 57 21.97 -3.45 14.23
C ASP A 57 22.46 -4.12 15.54
N ASN A 58 21.94 -3.68 16.68
CA ASN A 58 22.31 -4.27 17.97
C ASN A 58 21.50 -5.51 18.32
N TYR A 59 20.48 -5.85 17.55
CA TYR A 59 19.53 -6.91 17.83
C TYR A 59 19.51 -7.98 16.73
N ALA A 60 19.18 -9.22 17.13
CA ALA A 60 18.88 -10.28 16.18
C ALA A 60 17.37 -10.25 15.84
N VAL A 61 17.06 -10.15 14.56
CA VAL A 61 15.68 -10.02 14.06
C VAL A 61 15.31 -11.24 13.23
N ALA A 62 14.25 -11.96 13.64
CA ALA A 62 13.70 -13.09 12.91
C ALA A 62 12.87 -12.63 11.69
N GLN A 63 12.83 -13.46 10.66
CA GLN A 63 11.99 -13.19 9.48
C GLN A 63 10.51 -13.33 9.80
N ALA A 64 9.66 -12.50 9.17
CA ALA A 64 8.22 -12.48 9.40
C ALA A 64 7.47 -13.74 8.93
N ASN A 65 8.06 -14.55 8.05
CA ASN A 65 7.48 -15.78 7.51
C ASN A 65 7.81 -17.02 8.33
N GLU A 66 8.59 -16.90 9.41
CA GLU A 66 8.83 -18.02 10.31
C GLU A 66 7.53 -18.43 11.01
N PRO A 67 7.17 -19.74 11.00
CA PRO A 67 5.93 -20.19 11.56
C PRO A 67 5.93 -20.09 13.10
N LEU A 68 4.82 -19.59 13.62
CA LEU A 68 4.54 -19.50 15.04
C LEU A 68 3.43 -20.50 15.42
N ASP A 69 3.50 -21.03 16.62
CA ASP A 69 2.46 -21.87 17.21
C ASP A 69 1.26 -21.02 17.71
N GLU A 70 0.23 -21.67 18.24
CA GLU A 70 -0.95 -21.00 18.79
C GLU A 70 -0.63 -20.09 19.99
N ASN A 71 0.51 -20.28 20.63
CA ASN A 71 0.98 -19.48 21.75
C ASN A 71 1.95 -18.37 21.32
N GLY A 72 2.21 -18.21 20.02
CA GLY A 72 3.13 -17.21 19.48
C GLY A 72 4.61 -17.57 19.62
N ARG A 73 4.96 -18.85 19.78
CA ARG A 73 6.36 -19.32 19.83
C ARG A 73 6.78 -19.87 18.49
N PHE A 74 8.07 -19.81 18.19
CA PHE A 74 8.63 -20.42 16.99
C PHE A 74 8.47 -21.95 17.00
N VAL A 75 8.00 -22.49 15.89
CA VAL A 75 7.82 -23.93 15.70
C VAL A 75 9.16 -24.63 15.47
N HIS A 76 10.06 -23.98 14.74
CA HIS A 76 11.35 -24.54 14.38
C HIS A 76 12.38 -24.36 15.51
N SER A 77 13.23 -25.34 15.70
CA SER A 77 14.37 -25.28 16.64
C SER A 77 15.50 -24.38 16.15
N ARG A 78 15.52 -24.10 14.86
CA ARG A 78 16.40 -23.13 14.22
C ARG A 78 15.57 -22.17 13.40
N VAL A 79 15.78 -20.89 13.60
CA VAL A 79 15.02 -19.78 13.02
C VAL A 79 15.95 -18.96 12.15
N VAL A 80 15.47 -18.60 10.97
CA VAL A 80 16.21 -17.73 10.04
C VAL A 80 15.92 -16.27 10.36
N GLY A 81 16.95 -15.47 10.34
CA GLY A 81 16.85 -14.04 10.57
C GLY A 81 18.09 -13.30 10.11
N ARG A 82 18.25 -12.10 10.62
CA ARG A 82 19.44 -11.28 10.36
C ARG A 82 20.01 -10.73 11.67
N TYR A 83 21.30 -10.53 11.65
CA TYR A 83 22.02 -9.81 12.69
C TYR A 83 23.04 -8.92 11.98
N ARG A 84 22.87 -7.59 12.07
CA ARG A 84 23.58 -6.62 11.23
C ARG A 84 23.36 -6.92 9.74
N ASP A 85 24.43 -7.02 8.96
CA ASP A 85 24.40 -7.28 7.51
C ASP A 85 24.39 -8.78 7.15
N GLU A 86 24.38 -9.67 8.14
CA GLU A 86 24.48 -11.11 7.90
C GLU A 86 23.13 -11.82 8.10
N PHE A 87 22.83 -12.74 7.17
CA PHE A 87 21.76 -13.72 7.38
C PHE A 87 22.27 -14.80 8.32
N VAL A 88 21.50 -15.05 9.36
CA VAL A 88 21.87 -15.97 10.43
C VAL A 88 20.76 -17.00 10.67
N GLU A 89 21.18 -18.17 11.12
CA GLU A 89 20.27 -19.21 11.57
C GLU A 89 20.61 -19.54 13.03
N TYR A 90 19.78 -19.07 13.95
CA TYR A 90 20.00 -19.20 15.38
C TYR A 90 18.88 -19.99 16.07
N SER A 91 19.11 -20.39 17.31
CA SER A 91 18.05 -20.86 18.18
C SER A 91 17.07 -19.72 18.51
N PRO A 92 15.77 -20.00 18.69
CA PRO A 92 14.74 -19.00 18.99
C PRO A 92 15.10 -18.01 20.10
N GLU A 93 15.78 -18.47 21.14
CA GLU A 93 16.17 -17.68 22.31
C GLU A 93 17.13 -16.52 22.01
N ARG A 94 17.83 -16.58 20.89
CA ARG A 94 18.79 -15.54 20.49
C ARG A 94 18.14 -14.34 19.81
N PHE A 95 16.92 -14.50 19.31
CA PHE A 95 16.20 -13.40 18.65
C PHE A 95 15.56 -12.47 19.66
N ASP A 96 15.67 -11.19 19.38
CA ASP A 96 15.12 -10.10 20.20
C ASP A 96 13.80 -9.58 19.61
N PHE A 97 13.71 -9.57 18.28
CA PHE A 97 12.59 -9.06 17.51
C PHE A 97 12.25 -9.98 16.35
N MET A 98 11.07 -9.77 15.78
CA MET A 98 10.61 -10.38 14.54
C MET A 98 10.06 -9.31 13.61
N ASP A 99 10.29 -9.44 12.32
CA ASP A 99 9.67 -8.56 11.32
C ASP A 99 8.15 -8.64 11.39
N VAL A 100 7.46 -7.51 11.19
CA VAL A 100 5.99 -7.45 11.25
C VAL A 100 5.36 -8.17 10.05
N SER A 101 5.93 -8.01 8.86
CA SER A 101 5.41 -8.60 7.63
C SER A 101 6.51 -8.69 6.56
N PRO A 102 6.49 -9.72 5.69
CA PRO A 102 7.38 -9.78 4.53
C PRO A 102 7.18 -8.60 3.57
N LYS A 103 6.00 -7.98 3.57
CA LYS A 103 5.64 -6.85 2.70
C LYS A 103 6.22 -5.51 3.17
N MET A 104 6.87 -5.46 4.32
CA MET A 104 7.39 -4.22 4.90
C MET A 104 8.54 -3.58 4.11
N VAL A 105 9.14 -4.31 3.17
CA VAL A 105 10.30 -3.81 2.39
C VAL A 105 9.91 -3.08 1.12
N VAL A 106 8.70 -3.25 0.62
CA VAL A 106 8.23 -2.66 -0.65
C VAL A 106 7.50 -1.35 -0.43
N SER A 107 7.58 -0.44 -1.43
CA SER A 107 6.81 0.80 -1.46
C SER A 107 5.33 0.54 -1.75
N VAL A 108 4.48 1.57 -1.59
CA VAL A 108 3.06 1.48 -1.89
C VAL A 108 2.81 1.11 -3.35
N ALA A 109 3.51 1.73 -4.30
CA ALA A 109 3.36 1.43 -5.72
C ALA A 109 3.75 -0.01 -6.04
N THR A 110 4.88 -0.47 -5.53
CA THR A 110 5.35 -1.86 -5.70
C THR A 110 4.40 -2.86 -5.04
N ALA A 111 3.81 -2.52 -3.90
CA ALA A 111 2.84 -3.37 -3.20
C ALA A 111 1.52 -3.55 -3.96
N MET A 112 1.23 -2.73 -4.96
CA MET A 112 0.06 -2.87 -5.84
C MET A 112 0.31 -3.76 -7.06
N ILE A 113 1.51 -4.29 -7.27
CA ILE A 113 1.81 -5.21 -8.38
C ILE A 113 1.35 -6.62 -7.98
N PRO A 114 0.34 -7.19 -8.65
CA PRO A 114 -0.10 -8.56 -8.34
C PRO A 114 0.98 -9.56 -8.78
N PHE A 115 1.13 -10.65 -8.02
CA PHE A 115 2.12 -11.70 -8.27
C PHE A 115 3.57 -11.20 -8.36
N LEU A 116 3.91 -10.18 -7.60
CA LEU A 116 5.23 -9.57 -7.58
C LEU A 116 6.36 -10.60 -7.37
N GLU A 117 6.12 -11.60 -6.53
CA GLU A 117 7.06 -12.67 -6.21
C GLU A 117 7.44 -13.56 -7.40
N ASN A 118 6.64 -13.53 -8.47
CA ASN A 118 6.87 -14.30 -9.71
C ASN A 118 7.51 -13.45 -10.82
N ASP A 119 7.68 -12.13 -10.58
CA ASP A 119 8.24 -11.21 -11.56
C ASP A 119 9.75 -11.03 -11.37
N ASP A 120 10.46 -10.83 -12.48
CA ASP A 120 11.84 -10.34 -12.43
C ASP A 120 11.89 -8.93 -11.86
N ALA A 121 12.90 -8.65 -11.02
CA ALA A 121 13.05 -7.37 -10.34
C ALA A 121 13.13 -6.18 -11.31
N ASN A 122 13.78 -6.34 -12.47
CA ASN A 122 13.85 -5.28 -13.47
C ASN A 122 12.48 -4.95 -14.06
N ARG A 123 11.64 -5.97 -14.31
CA ARG A 123 10.28 -5.77 -14.82
C ARG A 123 9.35 -5.19 -13.77
N ALA A 124 9.51 -5.57 -12.51
CA ALA A 124 8.79 -4.98 -11.39
C ALA A 124 9.13 -3.48 -11.21
N LEU A 125 10.40 -3.09 -11.38
CA LEU A 125 10.83 -1.70 -11.37
C LEU A 125 10.16 -0.90 -12.49
N MET A 126 10.17 -1.43 -13.72
CA MET A 126 9.51 -0.79 -14.86
C MET A 126 7.99 -0.63 -14.59
N GLY A 127 7.33 -1.68 -14.12
CA GLY A 127 5.91 -1.65 -13.77
C GLY A 127 5.58 -0.64 -12.68
N ALA A 128 6.36 -0.57 -11.61
CA ALA A 128 6.19 0.41 -10.54
C ALA A 128 6.32 1.86 -11.07
N ASN A 129 7.28 2.12 -11.96
CA ASN A 129 7.42 3.42 -12.60
C ASN A 129 6.26 3.75 -13.54
N MET A 130 5.75 2.77 -14.31
CA MET A 130 4.63 2.96 -15.22
C MET A 130 3.31 3.25 -14.50
N GLN A 131 3.06 2.70 -13.32
CA GLN A 131 1.88 3.04 -12.50
C GLN A 131 1.77 4.55 -12.24
N ARG A 132 2.89 5.23 -12.01
CA ARG A 132 2.93 6.68 -11.76
C ARG A 132 2.69 7.53 -13.01
N GLN A 133 2.76 6.93 -14.19
CA GLN A 133 2.55 7.60 -15.48
C GLN A 133 1.14 7.35 -16.04
N ALA A 134 0.29 6.65 -15.30
CA ALA A 134 -1.07 6.34 -15.74
C ALA A 134 -1.90 7.61 -15.88
N VAL A 135 -2.55 7.75 -17.03
CA VAL A 135 -3.44 8.88 -17.31
C VAL A 135 -4.81 8.62 -16.69
N PRO A 136 -5.40 9.58 -15.95
CA PRO A 136 -6.76 9.45 -15.45
C PRO A 136 -7.76 9.28 -16.59
N LEU A 137 -8.50 8.17 -16.58
CA LEU A 137 -9.51 7.87 -17.59
C LEU A 137 -10.84 8.51 -17.24
N LEU A 138 -11.71 8.74 -18.25
CA LEU A 138 -13.09 9.20 -18.05
C LEU A 138 -13.90 8.23 -17.20
N ARG A 139 -13.69 6.93 -17.41
CA ARG A 139 -14.23 5.85 -16.60
C ARG A 139 -13.11 4.85 -16.38
N SER A 140 -12.50 4.90 -15.25
CA SER A 140 -11.56 3.89 -14.77
C SER A 140 -12.32 2.67 -14.23
N GLU A 141 -11.66 1.55 -14.14
CA GLU A 141 -12.20 0.31 -13.57
C GLU A 141 -11.23 -0.20 -12.51
N ALA A 142 -11.77 -0.60 -11.36
CA ALA A 142 -10.97 -1.27 -10.34
C ALA A 142 -10.42 -2.60 -10.90
N PRO A 143 -9.18 -2.96 -10.61
CA PRO A 143 -8.59 -4.19 -11.12
C PRO A 143 -9.31 -5.42 -10.55
N ILE A 144 -9.64 -6.40 -11.41
CA ILE A 144 -10.23 -7.67 -10.97
C ILE A 144 -9.20 -8.47 -10.17
N VAL A 145 -7.93 -8.42 -10.59
CA VAL A 145 -6.80 -9.02 -9.88
C VAL A 145 -5.99 -7.92 -9.23
N GLY A 146 -5.95 -7.92 -7.92
CA GLY A 146 -5.25 -6.91 -7.11
C GLY A 146 -4.57 -7.52 -5.89
N THR A 147 -3.90 -6.70 -5.11
CA THR A 147 -3.16 -7.11 -3.92
C THR A 147 -3.89 -6.77 -2.61
N GLY A 148 -4.99 -6.02 -2.66
CA GLY A 148 -5.68 -5.46 -1.50
C GLY A 148 -5.11 -4.12 -1.02
N MET A 149 -3.99 -3.66 -1.56
CA MET A 149 -3.41 -2.36 -1.23
C MET A 149 -4.14 -1.21 -1.93
N GLU A 150 -4.86 -1.48 -3.01
CA GLU A 150 -5.53 -0.50 -3.87
C GLU A 150 -6.54 0.35 -3.09
N TYR A 151 -7.36 -0.28 -2.26
CA TYR A 151 -8.34 0.44 -1.45
C TYR A 151 -7.65 1.34 -0.40
N LYS A 152 -6.67 0.79 0.31
CA LYS A 152 -5.90 1.55 1.31
C LYS A 152 -5.17 2.73 0.67
N ALA A 153 -4.52 2.51 -0.47
CA ALA A 153 -3.83 3.56 -1.21
C ALA A 153 -4.81 4.64 -1.73
N GLY A 154 -5.96 4.25 -2.26
CA GLY A 154 -6.98 5.17 -2.75
C GLY A 154 -7.57 6.05 -1.66
N THR A 155 -7.97 5.47 -0.54
CA THR A 155 -8.58 6.20 0.57
C THR A 155 -7.59 7.09 1.32
N ASP A 156 -6.39 6.61 1.60
CA ASP A 156 -5.39 7.35 2.36
C ASP A 156 -4.67 8.44 1.53
N SER A 157 -4.73 8.37 0.21
CA SER A 157 -4.08 9.36 -0.69
C SER A 157 -4.72 10.75 -0.64
N GLY A 158 -5.94 10.87 -0.11
CA GLY A 158 -6.68 12.13 -0.06
C GLY A 158 -7.31 12.54 -1.40
N VAL A 159 -7.27 11.70 -2.43
CA VAL A 159 -7.95 11.97 -3.72
C VAL A 159 -9.46 11.72 -3.64
N CYS A 160 -9.89 10.83 -2.75
CA CYS A 160 -11.29 10.54 -2.46
C CYS A 160 -11.78 11.41 -1.30
N ILE A 161 -13.07 11.74 -1.31
CA ILE A 161 -13.74 12.39 -0.18
C ILE A 161 -14.30 11.30 0.71
N LEU A 162 -13.93 11.31 1.99
CA LEU A 162 -14.36 10.33 2.98
C LEU A 162 -15.28 10.95 4.02
N ALA A 163 -16.23 10.18 4.55
CA ALA A 163 -17.04 10.57 5.69
C ALA A 163 -16.18 10.59 6.96
N GLU A 164 -16.26 11.67 7.75
CA GLU A 164 -15.48 11.81 8.98
C GLU A 164 -16.13 11.09 10.19
N GLU A 165 -17.45 10.95 10.17
CA GLU A 165 -18.26 10.29 11.19
C GLU A 165 -19.41 9.52 10.54
N ASP A 166 -20.13 8.72 11.32
CA ASP A 166 -21.37 8.08 10.88
C ASP A 166 -22.48 9.11 10.70
N GLY A 167 -23.27 9.01 9.62
CA GLY A 167 -24.30 9.99 9.34
C GLY A 167 -25.19 9.66 8.15
N ILE A 168 -25.95 10.66 7.71
CA ILE A 168 -26.87 10.56 6.56
C ILE A 168 -26.56 11.69 5.57
N VAL A 169 -26.55 11.32 4.28
CA VAL A 169 -26.35 12.28 3.19
C VAL A 169 -27.64 13.07 2.98
N MET A 170 -27.58 14.37 3.23
CA MET A 170 -28.74 15.28 3.14
C MET A 170 -28.99 15.73 1.71
N SER A 171 -27.94 16.09 0.99
CA SER A 171 -28.00 16.50 -0.41
C SER A 171 -26.72 16.16 -1.14
N VAL A 172 -26.84 15.87 -2.42
CA VAL A 172 -25.71 15.61 -3.33
C VAL A 172 -26.01 16.31 -4.65
N ASP A 173 -25.04 17.06 -5.10
CA ASP A 173 -24.97 17.54 -6.48
C ASP A 173 -23.55 17.36 -7.03
N ALA A 174 -23.30 17.80 -8.23
CA ALA A 174 -22.00 17.60 -8.90
C ALA A 174 -20.85 18.34 -8.21
N ARG A 175 -21.13 19.35 -7.37
CA ARG A 175 -20.12 20.20 -6.74
C ARG A 175 -20.11 20.13 -5.22
N ASN A 176 -21.21 19.70 -4.60
CA ASN A 176 -21.34 19.71 -3.15
C ASN A 176 -22.01 18.44 -2.65
N ILE A 177 -21.48 17.91 -1.56
CA ILE A 177 -22.09 16.84 -0.78
C ILE A 177 -22.31 17.37 0.64
N ARG A 178 -23.54 17.31 1.13
CA ARG A 178 -23.88 17.70 2.51
C ARG A 178 -24.23 16.47 3.32
N VAL A 179 -23.53 16.25 4.42
CA VAL A 179 -23.73 15.14 5.33
C VAL A 179 -24.12 15.68 6.71
N GLN A 180 -25.15 15.11 7.29
CA GLN A 180 -25.50 15.30 8.69
C GLN A 180 -25.03 14.08 9.47
N TYR A 181 -24.13 14.29 10.39
CA TYR A 181 -23.60 13.25 11.25
C TYR A 181 -24.51 12.97 12.45
N ASP A 182 -24.40 11.75 13.00
CA ASP A 182 -25.17 11.33 14.17
C ASP A 182 -24.83 12.18 15.41
N SER A 183 -23.65 12.81 15.45
CA SER A 183 -23.27 13.82 16.44
C SER A 183 -24.07 15.13 16.36
N GLY A 184 -24.89 15.32 15.32
CA GLY A 184 -25.63 16.56 15.03
C GLY A 184 -24.84 17.57 14.20
N ARG A 185 -23.54 17.33 13.94
CA ARG A 185 -22.71 18.18 13.07
C ARG A 185 -23.17 18.03 11.62
N VAL A 186 -23.25 19.15 10.90
CA VAL A 186 -23.46 19.16 9.44
C VAL A 186 -22.19 19.60 8.77
N GLN A 187 -21.77 18.86 7.75
CA GLN A 187 -20.56 19.17 6.98
C GLN A 187 -20.88 19.22 5.49
N ASP A 188 -20.35 20.26 4.85
CA ASP A 188 -20.40 20.42 3.40
C ASP A 188 -19.03 20.07 2.81
N PHE A 189 -19.02 19.21 1.82
CA PHE A 189 -17.82 18.83 1.05
C PHE A 189 -17.92 19.42 -0.34
N GLU A 190 -16.91 20.21 -0.72
CA GLU A 190 -16.78 20.71 -2.07
C GLU A 190 -16.10 19.67 -2.96
N VAL A 191 -16.71 19.37 -4.09
CA VAL A 191 -16.26 18.37 -5.07
C VAL A 191 -15.47 19.08 -6.18
N ILE A 192 -14.20 18.71 -6.34
CA ILE A 192 -13.32 19.28 -7.36
C ILE A 192 -13.75 18.84 -8.74
N LYS A 193 -13.98 19.80 -9.63
CA LYS A 193 -14.44 19.54 -11.01
C LYS A 193 -13.43 20.04 -12.04
N PHE A 194 -12.92 19.12 -12.86
CA PHE A 194 -12.13 19.38 -14.07
C PHE A 194 -10.95 20.36 -13.86
N LEU A 195 -10.28 20.24 -12.73
CA LEU A 195 -9.08 21.02 -12.46
C LEU A 195 -7.89 20.46 -13.25
N ARG A 196 -7.09 21.34 -13.83
CA ARG A 196 -5.85 20.94 -14.49
C ARG A 196 -4.75 20.66 -13.46
N SER A 197 -4.12 19.48 -13.52
CA SER A 197 -2.93 19.17 -12.73
C SER A 197 -1.67 19.84 -13.31
N ASN A 198 -0.58 19.81 -12.55
CA ASN A 198 0.72 20.32 -13.01
C ASN A 198 1.23 19.59 -14.25
N GLN A 199 0.87 18.33 -14.43
CA GLN A 199 1.24 17.51 -15.59
C GLN A 199 0.25 17.63 -16.76
N GLY A 200 -0.76 18.52 -16.66
CA GLY A 200 -1.77 18.72 -17.70
C GLY A 200 -2.86 17.66 -17.72
N THR A 201 -2.92 16.76 -16.74
CA THR A 201 -3.99 15.77 -16.58
C THR A 201 -5.20 16.35 -15.85
N CYS A 202 -6.36 15.68 -15.96
CA CYS A 202 -7.59 16.14 -15.36
C CYS A 202 -7.76 15.63 -13.93
N ILE A 203 -7.97 16.54 -12.98
CA ILE A 203 -8.39 16.23 -11.62
C ILE A 203 -9.90 16.47 -11.57
N ASN A 204 -10.66 15.40 -11.40
CA ASN A 204 -12.11 15.45 -11.32
C ASN A 204 -12.61 14.45 -10.28
N GLN A 205 -13.39 14.95 -9.33
CA GLN A 205 -14.05 14.11 -8.34
C GLN A 205 -15.50 13.88 -8.73
N ARG A 206 -15.99 12.68 -8.44
CA ARG A 206 -17.36 12.25 -8.79
C ARG A 206 -18.04 11.69 -7.55
N PRO A 207 -19.16 12.29 -7.07
CA PRO A 207 -19.97 11.71 -6.01
C PRO A 207 -20.45 10.31 -6.37
N ILE A 208 -20.38 9.38 -5.42
CA ILE A 208 -20.84 8.00 -5.56
C ILE A 208 -22.00 7.66 -4.60
N VAL A 209 -22.34 8.59 -3.69
CA VAL A 209 -23.42 8.44 -2.72
C VAL A 209 -24.71 9.10 -3.23
N SER A 210 -25.84 8.68 -2.67
CA SER A 210 -27.15 9.22 -2.99
C SER A 210 -27.77 9.95 -1.79
N ARG A 211 -28.67 10.91 -2.07
CA ARG A 211 -29.43 11.58 -1.01
C ARG A 211 -30.19 10.57 -0.16
N GLY A 212 -30.13 10.70 1.17
CA GLY A 212 -30.78 9.82 2.13
C GLY A 212 -29.98 8.55 2.44
N GLN A 213 -28.85 8.33 1.78
CA GLN A 213 -27.97 7.20 2.07
C GLN A 213 -27.31 7.37 3.44
N ARG A 214 -27.29 6.29 4.23
CA ARG A 214 -26.52 6.23 5.47
C ARG A 214 -25.08 5.90 5.13
N VAL A 215 -24.15 6.62 5.74
CA VAL A 215 -22.71 6.44 5.55
C VAL A 215 -22.02 6.22 6.89
N LYS A 216 -20.96 5.43 6.87
CA LYS A 216 -20.13 5.17 8.05
C LYS A 216 -18.86 6.01 7.98
N LYS A 217 -18.22 6.21 9.13
CA LYS A 217 -16.91 6.84 9.21
C LYS A 217 -15.90 6.11 8.31
N GLY A 218 -15.19 6.88 7.46
CA GLY A 218 -14.22 6.36 6.51
C GLY A 218 -14.82 5.84 5.19
N GLU A 219 -16.16 5.86 5.03
CA GLU A 219 -16.81 5.49 3.77
C GLU A 219 -16.59 6.57 2.70
N VAL A 220 -16.40 6.14 1.45
CA VAL A 220 -16.12 7.04 0.33
C VAL A 220 -17.41 7.74 -0.11
N LEU A 221 -17.38 9.06 -0.12
CA LEU A 221 -18.50 9.92 -0.59
C LEU A 221 -18.33 10.31 -2.05
N ALA A 222 -17.11 10.54 -2.48
CA ALA A 222 -16.78 10.83 -3.88
C ALA A 222 -15.44 10.21 -4.28
N ASP A 223 -15.42 9.59 -5.45
CA ASP A 223 -14.20 9.10 -6.08
C ASP A 223 -13.39 10.25 -6.66
N GLY A 224 -12.06 10.11 -6.62
CA GLY A 224 -11.12 11.02 -7.25
C GLY A 224 -10.70 10.56 -8.65
N PRO A 225 -9.69 11.22 -9.23
CA PRO A 225 -9.08 10.76 -10.48
C PRO A 225 -8.46 9.38 -10.32
N ALA A 226 -8.64 8.51 -11.31
CA ALA A 226 -8.11 7.15 -11.34
C ALA A 226 -8.49 6.32 -10.09
N THR A 227 -9.73 6.47 -9.61
CA THR A 227 -10.29 5.66 -8.54
C THR A 227 -11.70 5.17 -8.89
N GLU A 228 -12.10 4.02 -8.35
CA GLU A 228 -13.45 3.46 -8.42
C GLU A 228 -13.82 2.88 -7.06
N ASN A 229 -14.89 3.40 -6.45
CA ASN A 229 -15.36 3.02 -5.11
C ASN A 229 -14.25 3.08 -4.03
N GLY A 230 -13.36 4.06 -4.14
CA GLY A 230 -12.22 4.23 -3.24
C GLY A 230 -11.01 3.38 -3.56
N GLU A 231 -11.08 2.47 -4.51
CA GLU A 231 -9.93 1.69 -4.97
C GLU A 231 -9.16 2.42 -6.09
N VAL A 232 -7.84 2.28 -6.08
CA VAL A 232 -6.99 2.77 -7.18
C VAL A 232 -7.33 2.00 -8.45
N ALA A 233 -7.72 2.74 -9.50
CA ALA A 233 -8.16 2.23 -10.78
C ALA A 233 -7.40 2.96 -11.90
N LEU A 234 -6.21 2.47 -12.24
CA LEU A 234 -5.29 3.14 -13.17
C LEU A 234 -5.62 2.86 -14.65
N GLY A 235 -6.51 1.92 -14.93
CA GLY A 235 -6.80 1.51 -16.30
C GLY A 235 -8.17 0.87 -16.44
N LYS A 236 -8.23 -0.14 -17.33
CA LYS A 236 -9.41 -0.93 -17.63
C LYS A 236 -9.10 -2.40 -17.64
N ASN A 237 -10.08 -3.21 -17.28
CA ASN A 237 -10.00 -4.66 -17.41
C ASN A 237 -10.25 -5.05 -18.88
N ALA A 238 -9.25 -5.63 -19.51
CA ALA A 238 -9.32 -6.04 -20.91
C ALA A 238 -9.59 -7.55 -21.02
N LEU A 239 -10.46 -7.94 -21.96
CA LEU A 239 -10.58 -9.32 -22.38
C LEU A 239 -9.43 -9.64 -23.35
N ILE A 240 -8.56 -10.59 -22.98
CA ILE A 240 -7.36 -10.94 -23.74
C ILE A 240 -7.51 -12.35 -24.28
N GLY A 241 -7.30 -12.52 -25.58
CA GLY A 241 -7.16 -13.81 -26.24
C GLY A 241 -5.70 -14.10 -26.55
N PHE A 242 -5.21 -15.28 -26.16
CA PHE A 242 -3.86 -15.73 -26.49
C PHE A 242 -3.91 -16.62 -27.75
N MET A 243 -3.16 -16.25 -28.77
CA MET A 243 -3.08 -17.00 -30.01
C MET A 243 -1.75 -16.75 -30.72
N THR A 244 -1.39 -17.64 -31.64
CA THR A 244 -0.30 -17.38 -32.58
C THR A 244 -0.76 -16.34 -33.61
N TRP A 245 0.00 -15.26 -33.79
CA TRP A 245 -0.29 -14.24 -34.77
C TRP A 245 0.66 -14.38 -35.95
N GLU A 246 0.22 -15.03 -37.02
CA GLU A 246 1.00 -15.23 -38.26
C GLU A 246 2.42 -15.81 -38.01
N GLY A 247 2.63 -16.49 -36.90
CA GLY A 247 3.92 -17.03 -36.48
C GLY A 247 4.91 -16.03 -35.86
N TYR A 248 4.60 -14.72 -35.83
CA TYR A 248 5.54 -13.68 -35.36
C TYR A 248 5.76 -13.68 -33.85
N ASN A 249 4.88 -14.26 -33.08
CA ASN A 249 4.96 -14.35 -31.62
C ASN A 249 5.15 -15.78 -31.10
N TYR A 250 5.44 -16.72 -31.96
CA TYR A 250 5.48 -18.15 -31.61
C TYR A 250 6.54 -18.48 -30.55
N GLU A 251 7.69 -17.87 -30.61
CA GLU A 251 8.84 -18.16 -29.74
C GLU A 251 9.20 -16.98 -28.81
N ASP A 252 8.73 -15.77 -29.09
CA ASP A 252 9.04 -14.57 -28.31
C ASP A 252 8.25 -14.47 -26.98
N ALA A 253 7.21 -15.26 -26.84
CA ALA A 253 6.46 -15.35 -25.61
C ALA A 253 7.04 -16.43 -24.69
#